data_fc1cd2bc9b18ad2ad4675967bd902cc1
#
_entry.id   fc1cd2bc9b18ad2ad4675967bd902cc1
#
_cell.length_a   1.000
_cell.length_b   1.000
_cell.length_c   1.000
_cell.angle_alpha   90.00
_cell.angle_beta   90.00
_cell.angle_gamma   90.00
#
_symmetry.space_group_name_H-M   'P 1'
#
loop_
_entity.id
_entity.type
_entity.pdbx_description
1 polymer ?
#
loop_
_entity_poly.entity_id
_entity_poly.type
_entity_poly.pdbx_seq_one_letter_code
_entity_poly.pdbx_strand_id
1 'polypeptide(L)'
;MTTLEDAVALAQLRQSRHVTQVQLAEHLGITQGNVSRLEGRGDIYLSTLRSYIQALGGHLEIAAVFDDQRIPVRLDDTAQHPPAA
;
A
#
# COMPACT_ATOMS: atom_id res chain seq x y z
N MET A 1 -10.88 5.03 -16.74
CA MET A 1 -11.27 4.40 -15.48
C MET A 1 -10.40 3.18 -15.22
N THR A 2 -9.81 3.10 -14.05
CA THR A 2 -8.94 1.99 -13.71
C THR A 2 -9.77 0.74 -13.37
N THR A 3 -9.43 -0.38 -13.97
CA THR A 3 -10.08 -1.66 -13.69
C THR A 3 -9.08 -2.58 -13.00
N LEU A 4 -9.54 -3.75 -12.58
CA LEU A 4 -8.63 -4.74 -12.01
C LEU A 4 -7.56 -5.18 -13.01
N GLU A 5 -7.86 -5.08 -14.30
CA GLU A 5 -6.89 -5.43 -15.33
C GLU A 5 -5.73 -4.44 -15.38
N ASP A 6 -5.96 -3.21 -14.90
CA ASP A 6 -4.92 -2.19 -14.86
C ASP A 6 -4.13 -2.22 -13.56
N ALA A 7 -4.53 -3.06 -12.62
CA ALA A 7 -3.83 -3.16 -11.34
C ALA A 7 -2.48 -3.84 -11.53
N VAL A 8 -1.51 -3.43 -10.73
CA VAL A 8 -0.17 -4.03 -10.75
C VAL A 8 0.14 -4.64 -9.40
N ALA A 9 1.01 -5.63 -9.42
CA ALA A 9 1.50 -6.22 -8.17
C ALA A 9 2.46 -5.25 -7.48
N LEU A 10 2.61 -5.40 -6.16
CA LEU A 10 3.50 -4.51 -5.40
C LEU A 10 4.92 -4.53 -5.94
N ALA A 11 5.43 -5.70 -6.30
CA ALA A 11 6.79 -5.80 -6.83
C ALA A 11 6.92 -5.00 -8.14
N GLN A 12 5.92 -5.05 -8.98
CA GLN A 12 5.92 -4.30 -10.23
C GLN A 12 5.88 -2.80 -9.97
N LEU A 13 5.09 -2.39 -8.99
CA LEU A 13 5.02 -0.99 -8.60
C LEU A 13 6.38 -0.50 -8.10
N ARG A 14 7.01 -1.27 -7.21
CA ARG A 14 8.34 -0.94 -6.71
C ARG A 14 9.34 -0.81 -7.85
N GLN A 15 9.34 -1.79 -8.76
CA GLN A 15 10.25 -1.78 -9.90
C GLN A 15 10.04 -0.58 -10.79
N SER A 16 8.78 -0.17 -10.97
CA SER A 16 8.48 1.00 -11.78
C SER A 16 9.03 2.29 -11.17
N ARG A 17 9.31 2.29 -9.88
CA ARG A 17 9.91 3.43 -9.19
C ARG A 17 11.43 3.28 -9.08
N HIS A 18 12.01 2.24 -9.70
CA HIS A 18 13.46 1.99 -9.71
C HIS A 18 14.02 1.78 -8.30
N VAL A 19 13.26 1.12 -7.45
CA VAL A 19 13.67 0.82 -6.08
C VAL A 19 13.87 -0.68 -5.94
N THR A 20 15.01 -1.09 -5.39
CA THR A 20 15.29 -2.51 -5.14
C THR A 20 14.66 -2.94 -3.83
N GLN A 21 14.52 -4.27 -3.64
CA GLN A 21 14.04 -4.79 -2.37
C GLN A 21 14.93 -4.37 -1.20
N VAL A 22 16.25 -4.34 -1.44
CA VAL A 22 17.20 -3.93 -0.40
C VAL A 22 16.97 -2.47 -0.01
N GLN A 23 16.82 -1.59 -1.01
CA GLN A 23 16.58 -0.19 -0.74
C GLN A 23 15.26 0.02 0.02
N LEU A 24 14.22 -0.68 -0.41
CA LEU A 24 12.93 -0.57 0.26
C LEU A 24 13.01 -1.08 1.70
N ALA A 25 13.71 -2.18 1.91
CA ALA A 25 13.89 -2.73 3.24
C ALA A 25 14.57 -1.72 4.17
N GLU A 26 15.57 -1.02 3.67
CA GLU A 26 16.25 0.01 4.44
C GLU A 26 15.30 1.14 4.82
N HIS A 27 14.48 1.59 3.89
CA HIS A 27 13.51 2.64 4.16
C HIS A 27 12.46 2.22 5.19
N LEU A 28 12.07 0.95 5.14
CA LEU A 28 11.06 0.43 6.04
C LEU A 28 11.61 -0.05 7.38
N GLY A 29 12.94 -0.17 7.49
CA GLY A 29 13.55 -0.68 8.71
C GLY A 29 13.30 -2.15 8.94
N ILE A 30 13.17 -2.93 7.85
CA ILE A 30 12.93 -4.36 7.92
C ILE A 30 13.95 -5.07 7.04
N THR A 31 13.93 -6.40 7.04
CA THR A 31 14.85 -7.17 6.22
C THR A 31 14.34 -7.29 4.78
N GLN A 32 15.28 -7.54 3.86
CA GLN A 32 14.91 -7.80 2.47
C GLN A 32 13.97 -9.01 2.37
N GLY A 33 14.21 -10.03 3.19
CA GLY A 33 13.33 -11.21 3.19
C GLY A 33 11.91 -10.85 3.56
N ASN A 34 11.73 -9.88 4.47
CA ASN A 34 10.39 -9.42 4.82
C ASN A 34 9.73 -8.66 3.69
N VAL A 35 10.50 -7.85 2.94
CA VAL A 35 9.97 -7.18 1.75
C VAL A 35 9.50 -8.21 0.74
N SER A 36 10.35 -9.21 0.49
CA SER A 36 10.00 -10.27 -0.45
C SER A 36 8.72 -10.99 -0.03
N ARG A 37 8.58 -11.24 1.26
CA ARG A 37 7.40 -11.91 1.79
C ARG A 37 6.15 -11.05 1.64
N LEU A 38 6.27 -9.74 1.92
CA LEU A 38 5.15 -8.82 1.74
C LEU A 38 4.68 -8.80 0.28
N GLU A 39 5.62 -8.78 -0.64
CA GLU A 39 5.29 -8.72 -2.06
C GLU A 39 4.65 -10.00 -2.57
N GLY A 40 4.92 -11.11 -1.91
CA GLY A 40 4.35 -12.40 -2.30
C GLY A 40 3.02 -12.73 -1.65
N ARG A 41 2.55 -11.89 -0.72
CA ARG A 41 1.30 -12.16 -0.01
C ARG A 41 0.11 -11.59 -0.76
N GLY A 42 -1.00 -12.30 -0.66
CA GLY A 42 -2.27 -11.75 -1.12
C GLY A 42 -3.00 -10.99 -0.04
N ASP A 43 -2.43 -10.92 1.16
CA ASP A 43 -3.09 -10.35 2.33
C ASP A 43 -2.07 -9.51 3.10
N ILE A 44 -2.33 -8.22 3.22
CA ILE A 44 -1.41 -7.28 3.83
C ILE A 44 -2.21 -6.25 4.64
N TYR A 45 -1.69 -5.87 5.79
CA TYR A 45 -2.33 -4.83 6.59
C TYR A 45 -2.27 -3.49 5.87
N LEU A 46 -3.33 -2.70 6.00
CA LEU A 46 -3.37 -1.38 5.37
C LEU A 46 -2.27 -0.47 5.86
N SER A 47 -1.94 -0.54 7.15
CA SER A 47 -0.86 0.27 7.69
C SER A 47 0.48 -0.09 7.05
N THR A 48 0.71 -1.38 6.81
CA THR A 48 1.92 -1.85 6.15
C THR A 48 1.95 -1.41 4.69
N LEU A 49 0.81 -1.51 4.01
CA LEU A 49 0.71 -1.08 2.62
C LEU A 49 0.96 0.42 2.51
N ARG A 50 0.43 1.20 3.45
CA ARG A 50 0.68 2.64 3.47
C ARG A 50 2.16 2.94 3.61
N SER A 51 2.82 2.28 4.54
CA SER A 51 4.26 2.48 4.74
C SER A 51 5.06 2.09 3.50
N TYR A 52 4.65 1.00 2.85
CA TYR A 52 5.29 0.53 1.63
C TYR A 52 5.23 1.61 0.53
N ILE A 53 4.04 2.17 0.31
CA ILE A 53 3.85 3.19 -0.72
C ILE A 53 4.60 4.46 -0.36
N GLN A 54 4.59 4.87 0.90
CA GLN A 54 5.32 6.05 1.34
C GLN A 54 6.82 5.89 1.13
N ALA A 55 7.33 4.69 1.36
CA ALA A 55 8.75 4.41 1.14
C ALA A 55 9.12 4.50 -0.34
N LEU A 56 8.16 4.36 -1.23
CA LEU A 56 8.37 4.55 -2.66
C LEU A 56 8.22 6.00 -3.11
N GLY A 57 7.92 6.90 -2.18
CA GLY A 57 7.78 8.32 -2.48
C GLY A 57 6.36 8.75 -2.81
N GLY A 58 5.39 7.89 -2.62
CA GLY A 58 4.00 8.20 -2.90
C GLY A 58 3.15 8.19 -1.65
N HIS A 59 1.86 8.16 -1.85
CA HIS A 59 0.90 7.98 -0.75
C HIS A 59 -0.21 7.07 -1.22
N LEU A 60 -0.83 6.38 -0.28
CA LEU A 60 -1.88 5.43 -0.57
C LEU A 60 -3.24 6.14 -0.53
N GLU A 61 -4.00 5.95 -1.59
CA GLU A 61 -5.39 6.41 -1.62
C GLU A 61 -6.30 5.20 -1.70
N ILE A 62 -7.39 5.24 -0.93
CA ILE A 62 -8.36 4.16 -0.87
C ILE A 62 -9.72 4.75 -1.22
N ALA A 63 -10.48 4.00 -1.99
CA ALA A 63 -11.81 4.44 -2.38
C ALA A 63 -12.78 3.29 -2.30
N ALA A 64 -14.00 3.61 -1.87
CA ALA A 64 -15.13 2.71 -1.97
C ALA A 64 -15.82 2.98 -3.30
N VAL A 65 -16.06 1.94 -4.07
CA VAL A 65 -16.64 2.08 -5.40
C VAL A 65 -18.01 1.40 -5.42
N PHE A 66 -19.00 2.19 -5.75
CA PHE A 66 -20.38 1.72 -5.89
C PHE A 66 -20.79 1.88 -7.35
N ASP A 67 -21.97 1.39 -7.70
CA ASP A 67 -22.42 1.47 -9.09
C ASP A 67 -22.50 2.90 -9.61
N ASP A 68 -22.83 3.83 -8.72
CA ASP A 68 -23.10 5.20 -9.10
C ASP A 68 -22.03 6.19 -8.61
N GLN A 69 -21.04 5.75 -7.82
CA GLN A 69 -20.07 6.72 -7.34
C GLN A 69 -18.81 6.06 -6.79
N ARG A 70 -17.77 6.87 -6.70
CA ARG A 70 -16.50 6.49 -6.13
C ARG A 70 -16.21 7.46 -5.00
N ILE A 71 -16.08 6.93 -3.80
CA ILE A 71 -15.93 7.74 -2.59
C ILE A 71 -14.57 7.50 -1.97
N PRO A 72 -13.69 8.51 -1.92
CA PRO A 72 -12.41 8.36 -1.24
C PRO A 72 -12.63 8.07 0.25
N VAL A 73 -11.87 7.14 0.78
CA VAL A 73 -11.95 6.76 2.18
C VAL A 73 -10.64 7.13 2.85
N ARG A 74 -10.74 7.83 3.95
CA ARG A 74 -9.56 8.20 4.73
C ARG A 74 -9.35 7.20 5.85
N LEU A 75 -8.12 6.73 5.94
CA LEU A 75 -7.71 5.84 7.02
C LEU A 75 -6.53 6.49 7.72
N ASP A 76 -6.81 7.41 8.61
CA ASP A 76 -5.75 8.02 9.40
C ASP A 76 -5.83 7.51 10.83
N ASP A 77 -4.85 7.89 11.65
CA ASP A 77 -4.78 7.40 13.01
C ASP A 77 -6.01 7.77 13.81
N THR A 78 -6.54 8.94 13.57
CA THR A 78 -7.74 9.40 14.28
C THR A 78 -8.93 8.50 13.93
N ALA A 79 -9.06 8.16 12.68
CA ALA A 79 -10.14 7.31 12.23
C ALA A 79 -9.98 5.89 12.74
N GLN A 80 -8.75 5.46 12.98
CA GLN A 80 -8.48 4.11 13.46
C GLN A 80 -8.66 3.96 14.96
N HIS A 81 -8.79 5.08 15.65
CA HIS A 81 -9.09 5.06 17.07
C HIS A 81 -10.55 5.33 17.25
N PRO A 82 -11.36 4.28 17.28
CA PRO A 82 -12.80 4.50 17.41
C PRO A 82 -13.03 5.27 18.68
N PRO A 83 -13.74 6.39 18.57
CA PRO A 83 -14.04 7.16 19.75
C PRO A 83 -14.83 6.28 20.67
N ALA A 84 -14.23 5.88 21.72
CA ALA A 84 -14.90 5.26 22.85
C ALA A 84 -16.27 4.62 22.55
N ALA A 85 -16.50 4.31 21.37
CA ALA A 85 -17.81 3.78 21.03
C ALA A 85 -17.73 2.30 20.92
#